data_76f2fecf05895d658f1c9bedfe4185ef
#
_entry.id   76f2fecf05895d658f1c9bedfe4185ef
#
_cell.length_a   1.000
_cell.length_b   1.000
_cell.length_c   1.000
_cell.angle_alpha   90.00
_cell.angle_beta   90.00
_cell.angle_gamma   90.00
#
_symmetry.space_group_name_H-M   'P 1'
#
loop_
_entity.id
_entity.type
_entity.pdbx_description
1 polymer ?
#
loop_
_entity_poly.entity_id
_entity_poly.type
_entity_poly.pdbx_seq_one_letter_code
_entity_poly.pdbx_strand_id
1 'polypeptide(L)'
;MGKKDYIIDVDISTQLHQVLKLTERGEFLEDSRLSARKKQILKAIVDAHINNGEPVGSKYLSQDALISCSPATIRNEMAELESMGYLVQPHTSAGRIPSELGYRFYVDTLVRQYSETKSEIEEINEKLRYKLTEMDEILEEASRLAASFTDYTGIAFKSGAGNVRISKFDSVFLSPRDFLLVMMFSGDIVKAKPIHLSFSITEADLKRFTEAANIYLVNTSSDGISMPIIVKLETIMGAASAMVHPAVKTIYETMSELDTADIRLDGINKLLKYPEYSDTEKLRNLLGVLEEKDKLLDVISSHTTNDDGINVYIGTENDSDAMSNTTLIFKNVTVGGKRLAVGVIGPKRMNYSKVIGMINQLASGIDRIFSDEHLLDDGKKGNY
;
A
#
# COMPACT_ATOMS: atom_id res chain seq x y z
N MET A 1 -7.13 -34.60 47.54
CA MET A 1 -5.73 -34.32 47.26
C MET A 1 -5.64 -33.71 45.88
N GLY A 2 -5.40 -32.41 45.85
CA GLY A 2 -5.60 -31.58 44.69
C GLY A 2 -4.47 -31.69 43.65
N LYS A 3 -4.84 -31.65 42.39
CA LYS A 3 -3.97 -31.37 41.27
C LYS A 3 -3.67 -29.87 41.26
N LYS A 4 -2.41 -29.51 41.38
CA LYS A 4 -1.92 -28.14 41.13
C LYS A 4 -1.73 -27.98 39.62
N ASP A 5 -2.61 -27.20 39.00
CA ASP A 5 -2.42 -26.65 37.68
C ASP A 5 -1.34 -25.56 37.76
N TYR A 6 -0.19 -25.81 37.15
CA TYR A 6 0.82 -24.78 36.90
C TYR A 6 0.40 -24.03 35.62
N ILE A 7 -0.30 -22.94 35.78
CA ILE A 7 -0.45 -21.92 34.74
C ILE A 7 0.89 -21.16 34.70
N ILE A 8 1.68 -21.38 33.66
CA ILE A 8 2.80 -20.53 33.33
C ILE A 8 2.21 -19.32 32.60
N ASP A 9 1.96 -18.26 33.36
CA ASP A 9 1.64 -16.94 32.82
C ASP A 9 2.91 -16.39 32.15
N VAL A 10 3.10 -16.70 30.89
CA VAL A 10 4.11 -16.02 30.07
C VAL A 10 3.47 -14.73 29.62
N ASP A 11 3.97 -13.64 30.16
CA ASP A 11 3.55 -12.27 29.82
C ASP A 11 3.87 -11.93 28.36
N ILE A 12 2.97 -12.42 27.47
CA ILE A 12 3.01 -12.22 26.03
C ILE A 12 2.90 -10.72 25.69
N SER A 13 2.24 -9.94 26.56
CA SER A 13 2.01 -8.51 26.34
C SER A 13 3.31 -7.69 26.43
N THR A 14 4.21 -8.06 27.31
CA THR A 14 5.51 -7.37 27.47
C THR A 14 6.46 -7.72 26.32
N GLN A 15 6.42 -8.94 25.81
CA GLN A 15 7.22 -9.32 24.64
C GLN A 15 6.70 -8.70 23.34
N LEU A 16 5.37 -8.64 23.14
CA LEU A 16 4.76 -7.92 22.02
C LEU A 16 5.11 -6.41 22.05
N HIS A 17 5.09 -5.79 23.22
CA HIS A 17 5.44 -4.36 23.35
C HIS A 17 6.92 -4.05 23.05
N GLN A 18 7.83 -5.00 23.31
CA GLN A 18 9.24 -4.88 22.90
C GLN A 18 9.43 -5.08 21.38
N VAL A 19 8.69 -5.99 20.77
CA VAL A 19 8.73 -6.21 19.30
C VAL A 19 8.13 -5.02 18.56
N LEU A 20 7.00 -4.48 19.02
CA LEU A 20 6.37 -3.29 18.43
C LEU A 20 7.24 -2.03 18.52
N LYS A 21 7.99 -1.82 19.60
CA LYS A 21 8.94 -0.70 19.72
C LYS A 21 10.16 -0.80 18.79
N LEU A 22 10.50 -1.99 18.30
CA LEU A 22 11.60 -2.21 17.35
C LEU A 22 11.15 -1.97 15.90
N THR A 23 9.87 -2.21 15.58
CA THR A 23 9.29 -1.91 14.26
C THR A 23 9.09 -0.41 14.02
N GLU A 24 8.86 0.39 15.06
CA GLU A 24 8.75 1.86 14.96
C GLU A 24 10.04 2.58 14.54
N ARG A 25 11.21 1.90 14.54
CA ARG A 25 12.50 2.50 14.20
C ARG A 25 13.04 2.16 12.80
N GLY A 26 12.32 1.37 11.98
CA GLY A 26 12.80 0.99 10.65
C GLY A 26 14.11 0.18 10.67
N GLU A 27 14.55 -0.30 11.82
CA GLU A 27 15.70 -1.18 11.95
C GLU A 27 15.27 -2.62 11.62
N PHE A 28 15.55 -3.05 10.40
CA PHE A 28 15.44 -4.45 9.99
C PHE A 28 16.18 -5.33 10.99
N LEU A 29 15.48 -6.28 11.61
CA LEU A 29 16.06 -7.21 12.57
C LEU A 29 17.12 -8.10 11.89
N GLU A 30 18.36 -7.62 11.89
CA GLU A 30 19.46 -8.54 11.82
C GLU A 30 19.53 -9.27 13.18
N ASP A 31 18.77 -10.37 13.30
CA ASP A 31 18.76 -11.09 14.57
C ASP A 31 20.11 -11.78 14.74
N SER A 32 21.03 -11.05 15.38
CA SER A 32 22.37 -11.55 15.77
C SER A 32 22.28 -12.78 16.69
N ARG A 33 21.09 -13.11 17.22
CA ARG A 33 20.83 -14.29 18.06
C ARG A 33 20.72 -15.58 17.24
N LEU A 34 20.45 -15.51 15.93
CA LEU A 34 20.36 -16.68 15.07
C LEU A 34 21.72 -17.03 14.45
N SER A 35 22.27 -18.18 14.80
CA SER A 35 23.45 -18.74 14.12
C SER A 35 23.17 -18.99 12.64
N ALA A 36 24.21 -19.03 11.81
CA ALA A 36 24.07 -19.33 10.38
C ALA A 36 23.29 -20.64 10.13
N ARG A 37 23.49 -21.65 10.98
CA ARG A 37 22.76 -22.93 10.93
C ARG A 37 21.28 -22.77 11.21
N LYS A 38 20.89 -21.99 12.24
CA LYS A 38 19.49 -21.72 12.55
C LYS A 38 18.80 -20.99 11.42
N LYS A 39 19.48 -20.01 10.81
CA LYS A 39 18.97 -19.26 9.64
C LYS A 39 18.71 -20.20 8.45
N GLN A 40 19.62 -21.13 8.17
CA GLN A 40 19.44 -22.13 7.10
C GLN A 40 18.29 -23.10 7.40
N ILE A 41 18.18 -23.61 8.61
CA ILE A 41 17.09 -24.51 9.01
C ILE A 41 15.73 -23.79 8.96
N LEU A 42 15.66 -22.58 9.48
CA LEU A 42 14.43 -21.77 9.44
C LEU A 42 14.00 -21.50 7.98
N LYS A 43 14.94 -21.12 7.12
CA LYS A 43 14.67 -20.92 5.69
C LYS A 43 14.13 -22.18 5.04
N ALA A 44 14.77 -23.33 5.26
CA ALA A 44 14.34 -24.61 4.68
C ALA A 44 12.97 -25.06 5.18
N ILE A 45 12.62 -24.76 6.45
CA ILE A 45 11.27 -25.03 6.99
C ILE A 45 10.24 -24.14 6.32
N VAL A 46 10.55 -22.85 6.13
CA VAL A 46 9.63 -21.91 5.47
C VAL A 46 9.42 -22.32 4.01
N ASP A 47 10.50 -22.61 3.27
CA ASP A 47 10.42 -23.06 1.87
C ASP A 47 9.60 -24.35 1.72
N ALA A 48 9.84 -25.35 2.58
CA ALA A 48 9.10 -26.61 2.57
C ALA A 48 7.61 -26.41 2.91
N HIS A 49 7.31 -25.56 3.91
CA HIS A 49 5.94 -25.29 4.31
C HIS A 49 5.17 -24.46 3.26
N ILE A 50 5.82 -23.51 2.58
CA ILE A 50 5.24 -22.77 1.46
C ILE A 50 4.80 -23.74 0.35
N ASN A 51 5.65 -24.71 0.00
CA ASN A 51 5.41 -25.63 -1.09
C ASN A 51 4.34 -26.69 -0.77
N ASN A 52 4.37 -27.25 0.45
CA ASN A 52 3.58 -28.44 0.79
C ASN A 52 2.37 -28.12 1.69
N GLY A 53 2.39 -27.01 2.45
CA GLY A 53 1.37 -26.65 3.43
C GLY A 53 1.37 -27.51 4.70
N GLU A 54 2.28 -28.48 4.81
CA GLU A 54 2.33 -29.48 5.88
C GLU A 54 3.42 -29.16 6.91
N PRO A 55 3.26 -29.60 8.18
CA PRO A 55 4.31 -29.45 9.19
C PRO A 55 5.60 -30.19 8.81
N VAL A 56 6.73 -29.51 8.91
CA VAL A 56 8.04 -30.00 8.46
C VAL A 56 8.76 -30.75 9.58
N GLY A 57 9.15 -32.01 9.33
CA GLY A 57 9.88 -32.86 10.27
C GLY A 57 11.39 -32.82 10.06
N SER A 58 12.17 -33.04 11.14
CA SER A 58 13.65 -33.07 11.07
C SER A 58 14.21 -34.11 10.10
N LYS A 59 13.51 -35.25 9.91
CA LYS A 59 13.89 -36.27 8.96
C LYS A 59 13.80 -35.83 7.51
N TYR A 60 12.79 -35.05 7.19
CA TYR A 60 12.61 -34.42 5.86
C TYR A 60 13.77 -33.47 5.57
N LEU A 61 14.11 -32.59 6.51
CA LEU A 61 15.19 -31.61 6.35
C LEU A 61 16.56 -32.23 6.26
N SER A 62 16.78 -33.40 6.88
CA SER A 62 18.07 -34.08 6.79
C SER A 62 18.37 -34.67 5.41
N GLN A 63 17.38 -34.68 4.51
CA GLN A 63 17.56 -35.11 3.11
C GLN A 63 17.96 -33.95 2.21
N ASP A 64 17.87 -32.70 2.70
CA ASP A 64 18.30 -31.52 1.96
C ASP A 64 19.84 -31.45 1.91
N ALA A 65 20.38 -31.39 0.70
CA ALA A 65 21.82 -31.33 0.46
C ALA A 65 22.49 -30.07 1.07
N LEU A 66 21.71 -29.02 1.34
CA LEU A 66 22.21 -27.78 1.94
C LEU A 66 22.31 -27.86 3.47
N ILE A 67 21.64 -28.84 4.10
CA ILE A 67 21.61 -29.00 5.55
C ILE A 67 22.49 -30.20 5.95
N SER A 68 23.78 -29.99 6.12
CA SER A 68 24.76 -31.03 6.51
C SER A 68 24.67 -31.36 8.01
N CYS A 69 23.50 -31.80 8.51
CA CYS A 69 23.26 -32.10 9.92
C CYS A 69 22.45 -33.37 10.12
N SER A 70 22.69 -34.07 11.26
CA SER A 70 21.88 -35.22 11.63
C SER A 70 20.44 -34.82 11.99
N PRO A 71 19.45 -35.73 11.81
CA PRO A 71 18.07 -35.47 12.22
C PRO A 71 17.92 -35.06 13.70
N ALA A 72 18.79 -35.58 14.56
CA ALA A 72 18.82 -35.24 15.98
C ALA A 72 19.26 -33.78 16.20
N THR A 73 20.32 -33.36 15.51
CA THR A 73 20.81 -31.97 15.55
C THR A 73 19.76 -31.03 15.03
N ILE A 74 19.13 -31.34 13.88
CA ILE A 74 18.04 -30.52 13.30
C ILE A 74 16.88 -30.38 14.29
N ARG A 75 16.50 -31.49 14.98
CA ARG A 75 15.42 -31.45 15.99
C ARG A 75 15.73 -30.50 17.14
N ASN A 76 16.97 -30.48 17.61
CA ASN A 76 17.40 -29.57 18.68
C ASN A 76 17.34 -28.10 18.21
N GLU A 77 17.86 -27.81 17.02
CA GLU A 77 17.79 -26.45 16.44
C GLU A 77 16.34 -26.00 16.22
N MET A 78 15.44 -26.91 15.78
CA MET A 78 14.01 -26.63 15.64
C MET A 78 13.35 -26.32 17.00
N ALA A 79 13.72 -27.03 18.06
CA ALA A 79 13.20 -26.77 19.41
C ALA A 79 13.69 -25.41 19.95
N GLU A 80 14.93 -25.04 19.66
CA GLU A 80 15.45 -23.71 20.01
C GLU A 80 14.75 -22.60 19.21
N LEU A 81 14.56 -22.78 17.90
CA LEU A 81 13.79 -21.83 17.06
C LEU A 81 12.33 -21.69 17.51
N GLU A 82 11.73 -22.78 18.02
CA GLU A 82 10.40 -22.75 18.62
C GLU A 82 10.41 -21.95 19.93
N SER A 83 11.39 -22.20 20.82
CA SER A 83 11.53 -21.43 22.06
C SER A 83 11.80 -19.94 21.84
N MET A 84 12.39 -19.57 20.71
CA MET A 84 12.63 -18.21 20.27
C MET A 84 11.43 -17.60 19.52
N GLY A 85 10.34 -18.37 19.34
CA GLY A 85 9.12 -17.91 18.71
C GLY A 85 9.09 -17.94 17.17
N TYR A 86 10.13 -18.42 16.49
CA TYR A 86 10.16 -18.51 15.02
C TYR A 86 9.36 -19.69 14.45
N LEU A 87 9.17 -20.73 15.23
CA LEU A 87 8.42 -21.93 14.84
C LEU A 87 7.32 -22.23 15.85
N VAL A 88 6.30 -22.97 15.38
CA VAL A 88 5.22 -23.49 16.22
C VAL A 88 5.02 -24.96 15.94
N GLN A 89 4.70 -25.74 16.97
CA GLN A 89 4.27 -27.13 16.84
C GLN A 89 2.74 -27.21 16.89
N PRO A 90 2.06 -27.51 15.77
CA PRO A 90 0.58 -27.53 15.77
C PRO A 90 -0.03 -28.64 16.63
N HIS A 91 0.67 -29.81 16.72
CA HIS A 91 0.24 -30.96 17.55
C HIS A 91 1.47 -31.70 18.07
N THR A 92 1.36 -32.38 19.21
CA THR A 92 2.45 -33.02 19.95
C THR A 92 3.30 -34.01 19.12
N SER A 93 2.74 -34.65 18.08
CA SER A 93 3.43 -35.56 17.17
C SER A 93 3.78 -34.96 15.81
N ALA A 94 3.37 -33.71 15.56
CA ALA A 94 3.61 -33.03 14.30
C ALA A 94 5.07 -32.48 14.18
N GLY A 95 5.47 -32.18 12.95
CA GLY A 95 6.65 -31.36 12.68
C GLY A 95 6.49 -29.93 13.21
N ARG A 96 7.20 -29.01 12.61
CA ARG A 96 7.10 -27.58 12.93
C ARG A 96 6.58 -26.81 11.72
N ILE A 97 5.83 -25.76 11.98
CA ILE A 97 5.43 -24.78 10.98
C ILE A 97 6.01 -23.41 11.34
N PRO A 98 6.27 -22.51 10.37
CA PRO A 98 6.71 -21.17 10.66
C PRO A 98 5.61 -20.38 11.42
N SER A 99 6.02 -19.62 12.43
CA SER A 99 5.19 -18.57 13.02
C SER A 99 5.19 -17.31 12.13
N GLU A 100 4.41 -16.28 12.50
CA GLU A 100 4.48 -14.98 11.83
C GLU A 100 5.89 -14.38 11.91
N LEU A 101 6.57 -14.51 13.06
CA LEU A 101 7.95 -14.08 13.23
C LEU A 101 8.91 -14.86 12.31
N GLY A 102 8.66 -16.16 12.09
CA GLY A 102 9.42 -16.98 11.16
C GLY A 102 9.28 -16.54 9.70
N TYR A 103 8.05 -16.23 9.28
CA TYR A 103 7.79 -15.65 7.95
C TYR A 103 8.39 -14.26 7.82
N ARG A 104 8.29 -13.41 8.84
CA ARG A 104 8.88 -12.07 8.83
C ARG A 104 10.39 -12.12 8.60
N PHE A 105 11.10 -12.96 9.36
CA PHE A 105 12.54 -13.15 9.19
C PHE A 105 12.91 -13.61 7.76
N TYR A 106 12.12 -14.54 7.20
CA TYR A 106 12.32 -15.04 5.83
C TYR A 106 12.15 -13.93 4.79
N VAL A 107 11.07 -13.16 4.91
CA VAL A 107 10.79 -12.01 4.00
C VAL A 107 11.88 -10.95 4.08
N ASP A 108 12.32 -10.57 5.28
CA ASP A 108 13.37 -9.56 5.46
C ASP A 108 14.70 -10.01 4.81
N THR A 109 14.98 -11.33 4.84
CA THR A 109 16.13 -11.91 4.16
C THR A 109 15.98 -11.85 2.64
N LEU A 110 14.79 -12.12 2.10
CA LEU A 110 14.50 -12.07 0.67
C LEU A 110 14.57 -10.64 0.11
N VAL A 111 13.98 -9.68 0.79
CA VAL A 111 13.99 -8.26 0.36
C VAL A 111 15.42 -7.75 0.17
N ARG A 112 16.36 -8.22 0.98
CA ARG A 112 17.80 -7.87 0.85
C ARG A 112 18.51 -8.59 -0.30
N GLN A 113 18.06 -9.77 -0.70
CA GLN A 113 18.78 -10.64 -1.67
C GLN A 113 18.18 -10.58 -3.09
N TYR A 114 17.04 -9.89 -3.25
CA TYR A 114 16.33 -9.90 -4.52
C TYR A 114 17.11 -9.15 -5.61
N SER A 115 17.56 -9.89 -6.64
CA SER A 115 18.10 -9.38 -7.89
C SER A 115 17.16 -9.74 -9.04
N GLU A 116 16.75 -8.73 -9.79
CA GLU A 116 15.75 -8.81 -10.87
C GLU A 116 16.17 -9.77 -12.00
N THR A 117 15.23 -10.59 -12.47
CA THR A 117 15.42 -11.41 -13.68
C THR A 117 14.84 -10.68 -14.90
N LYS A 118 15.68 -10.49 -15.93
CA LYS A 118 15.41 -9.63 -17.10
C LYS A 118 14.18 -10.01 -17.94
N SER A 119 13.84 -11.29 -18.06
CA SER A 119 12.76 -11.76 -18.96
C SER A 119 11.34 -11.43 -18.46
N GLU A 120 11.13 -11.43 -17.16
CA GLU A 120 9.82 -11.09 -16.56
C GLU A 120 9.53 -9.59 -16.65
N ILE A 121 10.58 -8.76 -16.65
CA ILE A 121 10.49 -7.30 -16.82
C ILE A 121 9.95 -6.93 -18.20
N GLU A 122 10.40 -7.62 -19.25
CA GLU A 122 10.00 -7.34 -20.62
C GLU A 122 8.51 -7.63 -20.85
N GLU A 123 7.98 -8.73 -20.30
CA GLU A 123 6.56 -9.11 -20.43
C GLU A 123 5.63 -8.11 -19.72
N ILE A 124 6.01 -7.63 -18.52
CA ILE A 124 5.25 -6.62 -17.78
C ILE A 124 5.24 -5.30 -18.55
N ASN A 125 6.39 -4.87 -19.05
CA ASN A 125 6.52 -3.61 -19.78
C ASN A 125 5.71 -3.62 -21.09
N GLU A 126 5.65 -4.73 -21.83
CA GLU A 126 4.81 -4.82 -23.03
C GLU A 126 3.31 -4.68 -22.72
N LYS A 127 2.84 -5.30 -21.63
CA LYS A 127 1.43 -5.25 -21.24
C LYS A 127 0.99 -3.87 -20.73
N LEU A 128 1.90 -3.13 -20.08
CA LEU A 128 1.63 -1.79 -19.57
C LEU A 128 1.67 -0.71 -20.67
N ARG A 129 2.48 -0.86 -21.72
CA ARG A 129 2.69 0.17 -22.77
C ARG A 129 1.45 0.54 -23.60
N TYR A 130 0.40 -0.26 -23.61
CA TYR A 130 -0.66 -0.13 -24.62
C TYR A 130 -1.92 0.62 -24.17
N LYS A 131 -2.08 1.05 -22.90
CA LYS A 131 -3.43 1.43 -22.44
C LYS A 131 -3.62 2.57 -21.42
N LEU A 132 -2.65 3.31 -20.97
CA LEU A 132 -2.86 4.10 -19.75
C LEU A 132 -2.85 5.60 -19.97
N THR A 133 -4.04 6.20 -20.17
CA THR A 133 -4.25 7.66 -20.18
C THR A 133 -4.92 8.19 -18.90
N GLU A 134 -5.63 7.36 -18.15
CA GLU A 134 -6.34 7.77 -16.95
C GLU A 134 -5.92 6.96 -15.72
N MET A 135 -5.91 7.61 -14.55
CA MET A 135 -5.47 7.00 -13.29
C MET A 135 -6.29 5.75 -12.90
N ASP A 136 -7.59 5.73 -13.22
CA ASP A 136 -8.46 4.61 -12.90
C ASP A 136 -8.14 3.37 -13.76
N GLU A 137 -7.76 3.57 -15.02
CA GLU A 137 -7.28 2.49 -15.89
C GLU A 137 -5.96 1.91 -15.39
N ILE A 138 -5.06 2.75 -14.85
CA ILE A 138 -3.80 2.34 -14.24
C ILE A 138 -4.07 1.43 -13.03
N LEU A 139 -4.96 1.85 -12.14
CA LEU A 139 -5.32 1.07 -10.95
C LEU A 139 -5.92 -0.29 -11.31
N GLU A 140 -6.84 -0.32 -12.28
CA GLU A 140 -7.49 -1.55 -12.73
C GLU A 140 -6.48 -2.50 -13.38
N GLU A 141 -5.66 -2.02 -14.30
CA GLU A 141 -4.65 -2.85 -14.97
C GLU A 141 -3.56 -3.33 -14.00
N ALA A 142 -3.09 -2.48 -13.09
CA ALA A 142 -2.10 -2.85 -12.09
C ALA A 142 -2.60 -3.95 -11.15
N SER A 143 -3.84 -3.85 -10.65
CA SER A 143 -4.42 -4.90 -9.80
C SER A 143 -4.61 -6.21 -10.57
N ARG A 144 -5.05 -6.15 -11.84
CA ARG A 144 -5.22 -7.31 -12.71
C ARG A 144 -3.90 -8.02 -13.00
N LEU A 145 -2.84 -7.27 -13.31
CA LEU A 145 -1.50 -7.82 -13.56
C LEU A 145 -0.93 -8.44 -12.28
N ALA A 146 -1.02 -7.75 -11.13
CA ALA A 146 -0.59 -8.29 -9.85
C ALA A 146 -1.28 -9.62 -9.54
N ALA A 147 -2.58 -9.72 -9.77
CA ALA A 147 -3.32 -10.97 -9.64
C ALA A 147 -2.82 -12.04 -10.61
N SER A 148 -2.70 -11.72 -11.91
CA SER A 148 -2.40 -12.70 -12.95
C SER A 148 -1.03 -13.36 -12.77
N PHE A 149 -0.02 -12.59 -12.40
CA PHE A 149 1.36 -13.08 -12.26
C PHE A 149 1.62 -13.82 -10.94
N THR A 150 0.86 -13.51 -9.88
CA THR A 150 1.14 -14.06 -8.54
C THR A 150 0.22 -15.20 -8.11
N ASP A 151 -0.93 -15.41 -8.77
CA ASP A 151 -2.01 -16.29 -8.33
C ASP A 151 -2.69 -15.91 -7.01
N TYR A 152 -2.45 -14.69 -6.51
CA TYR A 152 -3.12 -14.11 -5.34
C TYR A 152 -4.10 -13.01 -5.76
N THR A 153 -4.85 -12.46 -4.82
CA THR A 153 -5.69 -11.28 -5.08
C THR A 153 -4.80 -10.07 -5.32
N GLY A 154 -4.88 -9.49 -6.50
CA GLY A 154 -4.18 -8.26 -6.85
C GLY A 154 -4.87 -7.05 -6.23
N ILE A 155 -4.08 -6.10 -5.75
CA ILE A 155 -4.55 -4.84 -5.17
C ILE A 155 -3.77 -3.69 -5.81
N ALA A 156 -4.49 -2.65 -6.20
CA ALA A 156 -3.90 -1.36 -6.53
C ALA A 156 -4.72 -0.26 -5.87
N PHE A 157 -4.07 0.71 -5.27
CA PHE A 157 -4.74 1.82 -4.61
C PHE A 157 -3.97 3.12 -4.81
N LYS A 158 -4.71 4.21 -4.92
CA LYS A 158 -4.18 5.56 -4.75
C LYS A 158 -4.48 6.01 -3.32
N SER A 159 -3.47 6.43 -2.62
CA SER A 159 -3.67 7.15 -1.38
C SER A 159 -4.32 8.48 -1.75
N GLY A 160 -5.40 8.84 -1.08
CA GLY A 160 -5.82 10.23 -1.07
C GLY A 160 -4.59 11.05 -0.67
N ALA A 161 -4.31 12.10 -1.43
CA ALA A 161 -3.15 12.93 -1.14
C ALA A 161 -3.41 13.77 0.13
N GLY A 162 -3.76 13.15 1.26
CA GLY A 162 -4.21 13.69 2.55
C GLY A 162 -3.64 15.05 3.00
N ASN A 163 -3.03 15.77 2.07
CA ASN A 163 -2.49 17.12 2.17
C ASN A 163 -2.38 17.81 0.80
N VAL A 164 -3.33 17.59 -0.13
CA VAL A 164 -3.42 18.44 -1.32
C VAL A 164 -3.58 19.87 -0.84
N ARG A 165 -2.56 20.70 -1.08
CA ARG A 165 -2.59 22.12 -0.74
C ARG A 165 -2.58 22.92 -2.02
N ILE A 166 -3.35 23.98 -2.04
CA ILE A 166 -3.36 24.92 -3.16
C ILE A 166 -2.06 25.73 -3.09
N SER A 167 -1.32 25.72 -4.18
CA SER A 167 -0.07 26.49 -4.32
C SER A 167 -0.33 27.87 -4.94
N LYS A 168 -1.28 27.96 -5.87
CA LYS A 168 -1.63 29.21 -6.56
C LYS A 168 -2.99 29.12 -7.24
N PHE A 169 -3.66 30.26 -7.33
CA PHE A 169 -4.81 30.46 -8.20
C PHE A 169 -4.46 31.39 -9.36
N ASP A 170 -5.05 31.12 -10.50
CA ASP A 170 -5.14 32.04 -11.63
C ASP A 170 -6.55 31.97 -12.23
N SER A 171 -6.93 32.92 -13.07
CA SER A 171 -8.25 32.92 -13.68
C SER A 171 -8.26 33.58 -15.04
N VAL A 172 -9.14 33.09 -15.92
CA VAL A 172 -9.34 33.65 -17.26
C VAL A 172 -10.79 34.11 -17.40
N PHE A 173 -11.01 35.40 -17.67
CA PHE A 173 -12.32 35.94 -17.93
C PHE A 173 -12.78 35.56 -19.34
N LEU A 174 -13.88 34.86 -19.47
CA LEU A 174 -14.42 34.37 -20.75
C LEU A 174 -15.62 35.24 -21.19
N SER A 175 -16.53 35.53 -20.28
CA SER A 175 -17.70 36.36 -20.50
C SER A 175 -18.17 36.97 -19.17
N PRO A 176 -19.14 37.92 -19.16
CA PRO A 176 -19.64 38.46 -17.90
C PRO A 176 -20.23 37.41 -16.93
N ARG A 177 -20.56 36.22 -17.40
CA ARG A 177 -21.11 35.13 -16.57
C ARG A 177 -20.24 33.89 -16.51
N ASP A 178 -19.13 33.85 -17.29
CA ASP A 178 -18.32 32.68 -17.40
C ASP A 178 -16.86 33.04 -17.19
N PHE A 179 -16.17 32.23 -16.38
CA PHE A 179 -14.73 32.33 -16.22
C PHE A 179 -14.11 30.93 -16.00
N LEU A 180 -12.84 30.82 -16.30
CA LEU A 180 -12.07 29.63 -16.02
C LEU A 180 -11.23 29.87 -14.75
N LEU A 181 -11.43 29.05 -13.72
CA LEU A 181 -10.59 29.07 -12.53
C LEU A 181 -9.47 28.05 -12.69
N VAL A 182 -8.23 28.50 -12.64
CA VAL A 182 -7.03 27.66 -12.71
C VAL A 182 -6.46 27.51 -11.30
N MET A 183 -6.35 26.29 -10.86
CA MET A 183 -5.85 25.93 -9.53
C MET A 183 -4.58 25.12 -9.68
N MET A 184 -3.51 25.56 -9.05
CA MET A 184 -2.24 24.86 -8.94
C MET A 184 -2.15 24.26 -7.54
N PHE A 185 -1.84 22.98 -7.46
CA PHE A 185 -1.72 22.25 -6.21
C PHE A 185 -0.27 21.80 -5.96
N SER A 186 0.02 21.39 -4.73
CA SER A 186 1.29 20.73 -4.40
C SER A 186 1.52 19.51 -5.31
N GLY A 187 2.79 19.28 -5.72
CA GLY A 187 3.14 18.19 -6.64
C GLY A 187 2.86 18.51 -8.12
N ASP A 188 2.92 19.79 -8.50
CA ASP A 188 2.79 20.29 -9.88
C ASP A 188 1.48 19.95 -10.60
N ILE A 189 0.44 19.63 -9.82
CA ILE A 189 -0.89 19.33 -10.35
C ILE A 189 -1.59 20.65 -10.72
N VAL A 190 -2.02 20.79 -11.96
CA VAL A 190 -2.81 21.93 -12.44
C VAL A 190 -4.20 21.46 -12.85
N LYS A 191 -5.24 22.12 -12.32
CA LYS A 191 -6.64 21.92 -12.71
C LYS A 191 -7.27 23.22 -13.15
N ALA A 192 -7.98 23.18 -14.27
CA ALA A 192 -8.75 24.30 -14.78
C ALA A 192 -10.22 23.90 -14.83
N LYS A 193 -11.08 24.65 -14.13
CA LYS A 193 -12.52 24.37 -14.05
C LYS A 193 -13.32 25.59 -14.54
N PRO A 194 -14.23 25.41 -15.52
CA PRO A 194 -15.15 26.49 -15.93
C PRO A 194 -16.21 26.74 -14.84
N ILE A 195 -16.47 27.97 -14.54
CA ILE A 195 -17.50 28.38 -13.60
C ILE A 195 -18.52 29.30 -14.33
N HIS A 196 -19.77 28.89 -14.27
CA HIS A 196 -20.89 29.68 -14.79
C HIS A 196 -21.65 30.36 -13.64
N LEU A 197 -21.92 31.67 -13.78
CA LEU A 197 -22.63 32.45 -12.80
C LEU A 197 -24.03 32.83 -13.32
N SER A 198 -25.00 32.88 -12.43
CA SER A 198 -26.37 33.37 -12.75
C SER A 198 -26.47 34.89 -12.90
N PHE A 199 -25.41 35.63 -12.61
CA PHE A 199 -25.30 37.10 -12.67
C PHE A 199 -24.00 37.51 -13.37
N SER A 200 -23.88 38.80 -13.69
CA SER A 200 -22.70 39.30 -14.40
C SER A 200 -21.68 39.88 -13.44
N ILE A 201 -20.40 39.57 -13.73
CA ILE A 201 -19.22 40.14 -13.07
C ILE A 201 -18.38 40.88 -14.10
N THR A 202 -17.48 41.72 -13.63
CA THR A 202 -16.45 42.36 -14.45
C THR A 202 -15.12 41.62 -14.35
N GLU A 203 -14.22 41.87 -15.30
CA GLU A 203 -12.85 41.36 -15.24
C GLU A 203 -12.09 41.85 -13.98
N ALA A 204 -12.40 43.08 -13.53
CA ALA A 204 -11.87 43.63 -12.28
C ALA A 204 -12.36 42.86 -11.04
N ASP A 205 -13.61 42.40 -11.04
CA ASP A 205 -14.15 41.58 -9.96
C ASP A 205 -13.44 40.21 -9.91
N LEU A 206 -13.26 39.58 -11.08
CA LEU A 206 -12.58 38.32 -11.18
C LEU A 206 -11.11 38.42 -10.71
N LYS A 207 -10.40 39.45 -11.12
CA LYS A 207 -9.02 39.72 -10.66
C LYS A 207 -8.96 39.90 -9.16
N ARG A 208 -9.89 40.66 -8.57
CA ARG A 208 -9.99 40.88 -7.12
C ARG A 208 -10.24 39.55 -6.38
N PHE A 209 -11.11 38.69 -6.92
CA PHE A 209 -11.35 37.37 -6.36
C PHE A 209 -10.08 36.53 -6.38
N THR A 210 -9.36 36.46 -7.51
CA THR A 210 -8.14 35.67 -7.67
C THR A 210 -7.03 36.14 -6.70
N GLU A 211 -6.87 37.47 -6.53
CA GLU A 211 -5.92 38.02 -5.56
C GLU A 211 -6.32 37.65 -4.12
N ALA A 212 -7.59 37.74 -3.77
CA ALA A 212 -8.08 37.37 -2.46
C ALA A 212 -7.95 35.86 -2.22
N ALA A 213 -8.26 35.02 -3.21
CA ALA A 213 -8.07 33.57 -3.13
C ALA A 213 -6.58 33.19 -2.90
N ASN A 214 -5.65 33.86 -3.58
CA ASN A 214 -4.22 33.66 -3.37
C ASN A 214 -3.74 34.09 -1.98
N ILE A 215 -4.41 35.04 -1.33
CA ILE A 215 -4.06 35.49 0.03
C ILE A 215 -4.60 34.52 1.08
N TYR A 216 -5.83 34.03 0.92
CA TYR A 216 -6.56 33.36 2.00
C TYR A 216 -6.72 31.84 1.83
N LEU A 217 -6.55 31.30 0.61
CA LEU A 217 -6.74 29.89 0.31
C LEU A 217 -5.44 29.17 -0.08
N VAL A 218 -4.34 29.86 -0.37
CA VAL A 218 -3.04 29.22 -0.64
C VAL A 218 -2.51 28.55 0.63
N ASN A 219 -1.88 27.40 0.47
CA ASN A 219 -1.43 26.50 1.54
C ASN A 219 -2.55 25.91 2.42
N THR A 220 -3.80 26.04 2.00
CA THR A 220 -4.96 25.48 2.71
C THR A 220 -5.28 24.08 2.15
N SER A 221 -5.64 23.14 3.04
CA SER A 221 -6.25 21.85 2.71
C SER A 221 -7.76 21.99 2.57
N SER A 222 -8.44 20.95 2.07
CA SER A 222 -9.90 20.92 1.97
C SER A 222 -10.58 21.26 3.31
N ASP A 223 -10.10 20.69 4.41
CA ASP A 223 -10.61 20.92 5.77
C ASP A 223 -10.33 22.34 6.28
N GLY A 224 -9.34 23.02 5.71
CA GLY A 224 -8.96 24.38 6.06
C GLY A 224 -9.87 25.44 5.42
N ILE A 225 -10.72 25.12 4.44
CA ILE A 225 -11.70 26.01 3.84
C ILE A 225 -12.87 26.20 4.82
N SER A 226 -12.75 27.19 5.69
CA SER A 226 -13.68 27.42 6.80
C SER A 226 -14.63 28.60 6.54
N MET A 227 -15.78 28.61 7.24
CA MET A 227 -16.74 29.72 7.15
C MET A 227 -16.13 31.11 7.37
N PRO A 228 -15.19 31.33 8.34
CA PRO A 228 -14.53 32.62 8.48
C PRO A 228 -13.77 33.09 7.22
N ILE A 229 -13.16 32.17 6.46
CA ILE A 229 -12.48 32.51 5.20
C ILE A 229 -13.49 32.88 4.13
N ILE A 230 -14.60 32.14 4.01
CA ILE A 230 -15.67 32.41 3.06
C ILE A 230 -16.26 33.82 3.30
N VAL A 231 -16.64 34.13 4.54
CA VAL A 231 -17.17 35.46 4.92
C VAL A 231 -16.16 36.57 4.62
N LYS A 232 -14.87 36.31 4.79
CA LYS A 232 -13.81 37.28 4.50
C LYS A 232 -13.71 37.54 2.97
N LEU A 233 -13.77 36.48 2.16
CA LEU A 233 -13.83 36.60 0.70
C LEU A 233 -15.08 37.38 0.25
N GLU A 234 -16.25 37.06 0.78
CA GLU A 234 -17.51 37.79 0.48
C GLU A 234 -17.41 39.27 0.83
N THR A 235 -16.81 39.61 1.97
CA THR A 235 -16.61 40.99 2.40
C THR A 235 -15.70 41.75 1.42
N ILE A 236 -14.62 41.13 0.95
CA ILE A 236 -13.70 41.73 -0.04
C ILE A 236 -14.37 41.92 -1.39
N MET A 237 -15.24 40.98 -1.78
CA MET A 237 -15.95 41.04 -3.07
C MET A 237 -17.10 42.04 -3.11
N GLY A 238 -17.67 42.37 -1.98
CA GLY A 238 -18.74 43.39 -1.88
C GLY A 238 -19.93 43.09 -2.81
N ALA A 239 -20.18 43.92 -3.81
CA ALA A 239 -21.29 43.74 -4.74
C ALA A 239 -21.20 42.43 -5.57
N ALA A 240 -20.01 41.92 -5.79
CA ALA A 240 -19.77 40.65 -6.49
C ALA A 240 -19.65 39.42 -5.54
N SER A 241 -20.03 39.58 -4.26
CA SER A 241 -19.89 38.50 -3.24
C SER A 241 -20.59 37.21 -3.61
N ALA A 242 -21.68 37.27 -4.37
CA ALA A 242 -22.40 36.06 -4.82
C ALA A 242 -21.55 35.09 -5.68
N MET A 243 -20.40 35.53 -6.24
CA MET A 243 -19.48 34.65 -6.97
C MET A 243 -18.64 33.76 -6.06
N VAL A 244 -18.49 34.15 -4.78
CA VAL A 244 -17.60 33.41 -3.84
C VAL A 244 -18.10 31.98 -3.63
N HIS A 245 -19.39 31.82 -3.42
CA HIS A 245 -19.93 30.49 -3.12
C HIS A 245 -19.75 29.46 -4.26
N PRO A 246 -20.11 29.75 -5.54
CA PRO A 246 -19.82 28.85 -6.66
C PRO A 246 -18.32 28.58 -6.83
N ALA A 247 -17.49 29.60 -6.67
CA ALA A 247 -16.03 29.42 -6.81
C ALA A 247 -15.45 28.55 -5.70
N VAL A 248 -15.80 28.80 -4.43
CA VAL A 248 -15.34 28.00 -3.30
C VAL A 248 -15.86 26.57 -3.37
N LYS A 249 -17.09 26.36 -3.81
CA LYS A 249 -17.67 25.04 -4.05
C LYS A 249 -16.82 24.26 -5.08
N THR A 250 -16.51 24.89 -6.22
CA THR A 250 -15.67 24.26 -7.27
C THR A 250 -14.26 23.95 -6.75
N ILE A 251 -13.68 24.85 -5.94
CA ILE A 251 -12.38 24.62 -5.30
C ILE A 251 -12.44 23.39 -4.39
N TYR A 252 -13.44 23.33 -3.50
CA TYR A 252 -13.62 22.22 -2.57
C TYR A 252 -13.84 20.89 -3.28
N GLU A 253 -14.73 20.85 -4.29
CA GLU A 253 -14.99 19.67 -5.11
C GLU A 253 -13.72 19.19 -5.82
N THR A 254 -12.93 20.12 -6.40
CA THR A 254 -11.67 19.76 -7.07
C THR A 254 -10.62 19.23 -6.09
N MET A 255 -10.53 19.81 -4.90
CA MET A 255 -9.65 19.29 -3.84
C MET A 255 -10.09 17.90 -3.39
N SER A 256 -11.39 17.69 -3.18
CA SER A 256 -11.95 16.39 -2.81
C SER A 256 -11.69 15.33 -3.89
N GLU A 257 -11.86 15.66 -5.18
CA GLU A 257 -11.53 14.77 -6.31
C GLU A 257 -10.05 14.34 -6.29
N LEU A 258 -9.16 15.27 -5.92
CA LEU A 258 -7.71 14.98 -5.82
C LEU A 258 -7.35 14.18 -4.55
N ASP A 259 -8.12 14.37 -3.49
CA ASP A 259 -7.91 13.76 -2.16
C ASP A 259 -8.61 12.41 -2.02
N THR A 260 -9.42 12.00 -3.01
CA THR A 260 -10.15 10.73 -2.95
C THR A 260 -9.17 9.57 -3.08
N ALA A 261 -9.02 8.83 -2.00
CA ALA A 261 -8.41 7.51 -2.06
C ALA A 261 -9.30 6.58 -2.91
N ASP A 262 -8.73 5.75 -3.73
CA ASP A 262 -9.45 4.69 -4.44
C ASP A 262 -8.65 3.40 -4.44
N ILE A 263 -9.37 2.29 -4.46
CA ILE A 263 -8.79 0.96 -4.41
C ILE A 263 -9.45 0.07 -5.46
N ARG A 264 -8.64 -0.72 -6.15
CA ARG A 264 -9.06 -1.76 -7.07
C ARG A 264 -8.53 -3.10 -6.61
N LEU A 265 -9.39 -4.10 -6.68
CA LEU A 265 -9.08 -5.48 -6.36
C LEU A 265 -9.41 -6.35 -7.58
N ASP A 266 -8.52 -7.29 -7.90
CA ASP A 266 -8.75 -8.30 -8.92
C ASP A 266 -8.43 -9.69 -8.40
N GLY A 267 -9.17 -10.69 -8.87
CA GLY A 267 -8.91 -12.09 -8.52
C GLY A 267 -9.24 -12.46 -7.07
N ILE A 268 -10.22 -11.84 -6.42
CA ILE A 268 -10.67 -12.18 -5.06
C ILE A 268 -11.02 -13.68 -4.95
N ASN A 269 -11.58 -14.27 -6.00
CA ASN A 269 -11.90 -15.70 -6.09
C ASN A 269 -10.68 -16.62 -5.94
N LYS A 270 -9.47 -16.11 -6.13
CA LYS A 270 -8.23 -16.88 -5.94
C LYS A 270 -7.99 -17.25 -4.48
N LEU A 271 -8.52 -16.48 -3.53
CA LEU A 271 -8.47 -16.81 -2.11
C LEU A 271 -9.12 -18.17 -1.83
N LEU A 272 -10.19 -18.51 -2.55
CA LEU A 272 -10.92 -19.78 -2.39
C LEU A 272 -10.08 -21.02 -2.72
N LYS A 273 -8.95 -20.87 -3.40
CA LYS A 273 -8.02 -21.98 -3.71
C LYS A 273 -7.21 -22.44 -2.50
N TYR A 274 -7.17 -21.63 -1.44
CA TYR A 274 -6.30 -21.87 -0.29
C TYR A 274 -7.09 -22.43 0.90
N PRO A 275 -6.63 -23.55 1.50
CA PRO A 275 -7.31 -24.19 2.64
C PRO A 275 -7.50 -23.26 3.84
N GLU A 276 -6.65 -22.26 4.01
CA GLU A 276 -6.71 -21.26 5.07
C GLU A 276 -8.02 -20.47 5.07
N TYR A 277 -8.68 -20.39 3.92
CA TYR A 277 -9.97 -19.70 3.72
C TYR A 277 -11.16 -20.66 3.56
N SER A 278 -11.01 -21.95 3.94
CA SER A 278 -12.11 -22.92 3.91
C SER A 278 -13.14 -22.70 5.02
N ASP A 279 -12.77 -21.99 6.09
CA ASP A 279 -13.69 -21.56 7.14
C ASP A 279 -14.57 -20.41 6.62
N THR A 280 -15.87 -20.69 6.49
CA THR A 280 -16.85 -19.78 5.89
C THR A 280 -16.99 -18.48 6.69
N GLU A 281 -16.87 -18.51 8.01
CA GLU A 281 -16.99 -17.32 8.86
C GLU A 281 -15.78 -16.41 8.69
N LYS A 282 -14.56 -16.97 8.73
CA LYS A 282 -13.32 -16.23 8.51
C LYS A 282 -13.27 -15.63 7.11
N LEU A 283 -13.67 -16.43 6.10
CA LEU A 283 -13.74 -15.95 4.72
C LEU A 283 -14.75 -14.80 4.58
N ARG A 284 -15.93 -14.90 5.19
CA ARG A 284 -16.93 -13.82 5.16
C ARG A 284 -16.41 -12.53 5.78
N ASN A 285 -15.72 -12.63 6.91
CA ASN A 285 -15.14 -11.47 7.60
C ASN A 285 -14.04 -10.81 6.73
N LEU A 286 -13.18 -11.62 6.10
CA LEU A 286 -12.17 -11.12 5.18
C LEU A 286 -12.81 -10.42 3.96
N LEU A 287 -13.78 -11.06 3.30
CA LEU A 287 -14.49 -10.48 2.16
C LEU A 287 -15.19 -9.17 2.56
N GLY A 288 -15.78 -9.09 3.75
CA GLY A 288 -16.37 -7.87 4.27
C GLY A 288 -15.36 -6.71 4.37
N VAL A 289 -14.11 -6.97 4.79
CA VAL A 289 -13.05 -5.94 4.79
C VAL A 289 -12.64 -5.56 3.37
N LEU A 290 -12.53 -6.54 2.46
CA LEU A 290 -12.13 -6.29 1.07
C LEU A 290 -13.20 -5.55 0.26
N GLU A 291 -14.48 -5.74 0.58
CA GLU A 291 -15.61 -5.03 -0.07
C GLU A 291 -15.78 -3.60 0.46
N GLU A 292 -15.48 -3.36 1.74
CA GLU A 292 -15.53 -2.04 2.35
C GLU A 292 -14.22 -1.28 2.10
N LYS A 293 -14.17 -0.55 0.97
CA LYS A 293 -12.97 0.19 0.52
C LYS A 293 -12.35 1.06 1.60
N ASP A 294 -13.18 1.76 2.37
CA ASP A 294 -12.70 2.65 3.44
C ASP A 294 -11.95 1.89 4.53
N LYS A 295 -12.48 0.74 4.98
CA LYS A 295 -11.80 -0.11 5.98
C LYS A 295 -10.47 -0.65 5.47
N LEU A 296 -10.42 -1.07 4.21
CA LEU A 296 -9.19 -1.58 3.62
C LEU A 296 -8.16 -0.46 3.46
N LEU A 297 -8.59 0.74 3.06
CA LEU A 297 -7.72 1.91 3.00
C LEU A 297 -7.19 2.32 4.38
N ASP A 298 -8.01 2.24 5.43
CA ASP A 298 -7.59 2.51 6.80
C ASP A 298 -6.48 1.53 7.23
N VAL A 299 -6.67 0.22 6.97
CA VAL A 299 -5.65 -0.81 7.23
C VAL A 299 -4.36 -0.50 6.49
N ILE A 300 -4.44 -0.14 5.21
CA ILE A 300 -3.26 0.17 4.39
C ILE A 300 -2.59 1.46 4.85
N SER A 301 -3.37 2.50 5.14
CA SER A 301 -2.87 3.83 5.48
C SER A 301 -2.19 3.87 6.86
N SER A 302 -2.63 3.04 7.80
CA SER A 302 -2.00 2.92 9.13
C SER A 302 -0.55 2.41 9.05
N HIS A 303 -0.16 1.81 7.94
CA HIS A 303 1.10 1.08 7.77
C HIS A 303 2.09 1.73 6.78
N THR A 304 1.78 2.87 6.17
CA THR A 304 2.64 3.52 5.15
C THR A 304 3.90 4.14 5.77
N THR A 305 4.91 3.32 6.07
CA THR A 305 6.16 3.78 6.68
C THR A 305 7.36 3.82 5.72
N ASN A 306 7.31 3.11 4.57
CA ASN A 306 8.42 3.09 3.62
C ASN A 306 8.01 3.64 2.25
N ASP A 307 8.43 4.87 1.94
CA ASP A 307 8.10 5.54 0.67
C ASP A 307 8.65 4.83 -0.57
N ASP A 308 9.84 4.19 -0.51
CA ASP A 308 10.51 3.58 -1.68
C ASP A 308 10.66 2.06 -1.60
N GLY A 309 10.26 1.43 -0.49
CA GLY A 309 10.42 0.01 -0.23
C GLY A 309 9.20 -0.84 -0.53
N ILE A 310 9.39 -2.18 -0.50
CA ILE A 310 8.27 -3.12 -0.41
C ILE A 310 7.77 -3.14 1.02
N ASN A 311 6.46 -2.99 1.15
CA ASN A 311 5.73 -3.12 2.41
C ASN A 311 5.14 -4.51 2.51
N VAL A 312 5.36 -5.21 3.63
CA VAL A 312 4.86 -6.57 3.88
C VAL A 312 4.28 -6.64 5.28
N TYR A 313 3.01 -7.02 5.38
CA TYR A 313 2.28 -7.17 6.64
C TYR A 313 1.72 -8.58 6.74
N ILE A 314 2.13 -9.33 7.77
CA ILE A 314 1.85 -10.76 7.92
C ILE A 314 0.93 -10.99 9.12
N GLY A 315 -0.25 -11.55 8.86
CA GLY A 315 -1.17 -11.96 9.92
C GLY A 315 -1.62 -10.81 10.80
N THR A 316 -1.27 -10.84 12.07
CA THR A 316 -1.64 -9.81 13.06
C THR A 316 -1.01 -8.44 12.82
N GLU A 317 0.02 -8.36 11.98
CA GLU A 317 0.60 -7.07 11.57
C GLU A 317 -0.35 -6.22 10.70
N ASN A 318 -1.47 -6.79 10.24
CA ASN A 318 -2.48 -6.06 9.46
C ASN A 318 -3.44 -5.21 10.32
N ASP A 319 -3.28 -5.18 11.65
CA ASP A 319 -4.16 -4.46 12.59
C ASP A 319 -5.68 -4.74 12.40
N SER A 320 -6.01 -5.92 11.84
CA SER A 320 -7.37 -6.36 11.57
C SER A 320 -7.52 -7.84 11.87
N ASP A 321 -8.42 -8.19 12.78
CA ASP A 321 -8.71 -9.59 13.12
C ASP A 321 -9.18 -10.40 11.90
N ALA A 322 -9.91 -9.78 10.99
CA ALA A 322 -10.37 -10.40 9.75
C ALA A 322 -9.19 -10.75 8.81
N MET A 323 -8.08 -10.05 8.90
CA MET A 323 -6.88 -10.26 8.10
C MET A 323 -5.79 -11.06 8.84
N SER A 324 -6.07 -11.59 10.04
CA SER A 324 -5.09 -12.30 10.87
C SER A 324 -4.49 -13.56 10.22
N ASN A 325 -5.13 -14.15 9.23
CA ASN A 325 -4.61 -15.27 8.42
C ASN A 325 -4.09 -14.85 7.03
N THR A 326 -3.98 -13.55 6.81
CA THR A 326 -3.71 -12.96 5.50
C THR A 326 -2.36 -12.23 5.53
N THR A 327 -1.67 -12.20 4.41
CA THR A 327 -0.52 -11.33 4.17
C THR A 327 -0.87 -10.30 3.12
N LEU A 328 -0.55 -9.05 3.37
CA LEU A 328 -0.61 -7.94 2.44
C LEU A 328 0.82 -7.56 2.02
N ILE A 329 1.08 -7.51 0.73
CA ILE A 329 2.37 -7.07 0.16
C ILE A 329 2.08 -6.00 -0.88
N PHE A 330 2.71 -4.83 -0.75
CA PHE A 330 2.59 -3.77 -1.75
C PHE A 330 3.86 -2.91 -1.86
N LYS A 331 3.99 -2.21 -2.97
CA LYS A 331 5.02 -1.21 -3.21
C LYS A 331 4.40 0.10 -3.68
N ASN A 332 4.90 1.21 -3.14
CA ASN A 332 4.50 2.54 -3.54
C ASN A 332 5.18 2.93 -4.86
N VAL A 333 4.46 3.66 -5.70
CA VAL A 333 4.91 4.21 -6.99
C VAL A 333 4.38 5.63 -7.11
N THR A 334 5.15 6.53 -7.67
CA THR A 334 4.69 7.91 -7.93
C THR A 334 4.36 8.07 -9.41
N VAL A 335 3.13 8.40 -9.73
CA VAL A 335 2.63 8.57 -11.10
C VAL A 335 2.06 9.97 -11.23
N GLY A 336 2.67 10.83 -12.04
CA GLY A 336 2.19 12.19 -12.26
C GLY A 336 2.02 13.00 -10.96
N GLY A 337 2.94 12.84 -10.00
CA GLY A 337 2.88 13.50 -8.70
C GLY A 337 1.87 12.88 -7.72
N LYS A 338 1.15 11.81 -8.09
CA LYS A 338 0.23 11.08 -7.22
C LYS A 338 0.87 9.80 -6.71
N ARG A 339 0.63 9.48 -5.43
CA ARG A 339 1.05 8.21 -4.84
C ARG A 339 0.06 7.11 -5.20
N LEU A 340 0.57 6.08 -5.84
CA LEU A 340 -0.09 4.84 -6.17
C LEU A 340 0.62 3.71 -5.40
N ALA A 341 -0.09 2.67 -5.03
CA ALA A 341 0.54 1.44 -4.59
C ALA A 341 -0.04 0.25 -5.33
N VAL A 342 0.80 -0.73 -5.61
CA VAL A 342 0.42 -1.99 -6.26
C VAL A 342 0.92 -3.17 -5.46
N GLY A 343 0.09 -4.19 -5.30
CA GLY A 343 0.42 -5.29 -4.44
C GLY A 343 -0.51 -6.49 -4.57
N VAL A 344 -0.45 -7.36 -3.57
CA VAL A 344 -1.30 -8.55 -3.47
C VAL A 344 -1.74 -8.81 -2.05
N ILE A 345 -2.86 -9.52 -1.94
CA ILE A 345 -3.39 -10.09 -0.70
C ILE A 345 -3.46 -11.62 -0.87
N GLY A 346 -2.96 -12.37 0.10
CA GLY A 346 -2.98 -13.82 0.07
C GLY A 346 -2.73 -14.45 1.44
N PRO A 347 -2.63 -15.80 1.54
CA PRO A 347 -2.41 -16.49 2.81
C PRO A 347 -1.01 -16.22 3.38
N LYS A 348 -0.83 -16.44 4.67
CA LYS A 348 0.50 -16.31 5.33
C LYS A 348 1.58 -17.19 4.67
N ARG A 349 1.21 -18.35 4.16
CA ARG A 349 2.13 -19.23 3.41
C ARG A 349 2.15 -18.94 1.91
N MET A 350 2.45 -17.72 1.52
CA MET A 350 2.61 -17.41 0.09
C MET A 350 4.06 -17.59 -0.40
N ASN A 351 4.24 -17.68 -1.71
CA ASN A 351 5.57 -17.66 -2.31
C ASN A 351 6.14 -16.23 -2.29
N TYR A 352 6.69 -15.83 -1.15
CA TYR A 352 7.20 -14.48 -0.92
C TYR A 352 8.25 -14.05 -1.95
N SER A 353 9.17 -14.98 -2.31
CA SER A 353 10.23 -14.68 -3.30
C SER A 353 9.63 -14.27 -4.64
N LYS A 354 8.70 -15.06 -5.17
CA LYS A 354 8.01 -14.77 -6.43
C LYS A 354 7.21 -13.47 -6.33
N VAL A 355 6.45 -13.30 -5.25
CA VAL A 355 5.56 -12.15 -5.08
C VAL A 355 6.35 -10.84 -4.99
N ILE A 356 7.37 -10.79 -4.13
CA ILE A 356 8.22 -9.61 -3.95
C ILE A 356 8.86 -9.22 -5.28
N GLY A 357 9.35 -10.22 -6.04
CA GLY A 357 9.90 -10.00 -7.36
C GLY A 357 8.93 -9.38 -8.33
N MET A 358 7.76 -9.99 -8.47
CA MET A 358 6.72 -9.51 -9.39
C MET A 358 6.21 -8.12 -9.05
N ILE A 359 5.98 -7.82 -7.76
CA ILE A 359 5.54 -6.49 -7.32
C ILE A 359 6.62 -5.44 -7.58
N ASN A 360 7.90 -5.74 -7.35
CA ASN A 360 8.99 -4.83 -7.69
C ASN A 360 9.01 -4.51 -9.18
N GLN A 361 8.88 -5.52 -10.03
CA GLN A 361 8.90 -5.36 -11.49
C GLN A 361 7.70 -4.56 -11.97
N LEU A 362 6.49 -4.87 -11.45
CA LEU A 362 5.27 -4.16 -11.82
C LEU A 362 5.34 -2.68 -11.41
N ALA A 363 5.80 -2.39 -10.20
CA ALA A 363 6.01 -1.04 -9.69
C ALA A 363 7.03 -0.26 -10.56
N SER A 364 8.18 -0.88 -10.87
CA SER A 364 9.20 -0.27 -11.72
C SER A 364 8.73 -0.07 -13.17
N GLY A 365 7.85 -0.96 -13.67
CA GLY A 365 7.24 -0.84 -14.99
C GLY A 365 6.29 0.36 -15.07
N ILE A 366 5.46 0.54 -14.05
CA ILE A 366 4.55 1.69 -13.93
C ILE A 366 5.37 3.00 -13.88
N ASP A 367 6.37 3.08 -12.99
CA ASP A 367 7.21 4.26 -12.82
C ASP A 367 7.90 4.67 -14.13
N ARG A 368 8.46 3.71 -14.88
CA ARG A 368 9.13 3.95 -16.16
C ARG A 368 8.20 4.53 -17.22
N ILE A 369 6.97 4.01 -17.35
CA ILE A 369 6.01 4.48 -18.36
C ILE A 369 5.70 5.95 -18.15
N PHE A 370 5.51 6.37 -16.91
CA PHE A 370 5.14 7.74 -16.59
C PHE A 370 6.33 8.69 -16.51
N SER A 371 7.55 8.20 -16.28
CA SER A 371 8.78 8.99 -16.38
C SER A 371 9.14 9.30 -17.83
N ASP A 372 8.95 8.36 -18.76
CA ASP A 372 9.25 8.53 -20.19
C ASP A 372 8.26 9.47 -20.90
N GLU A 373 6.99 9.55 -20.47
CA GLU A 373 6.01 10.49 -21.05
C GLU A 373 6.37 11.95 -20.78
N HIS A 374 6.94 12.27 -19.62
CA HIS A 374 7.41 13.62 -19.31
C HIS A 374 8.58 14.07 -20.22
N LEU A 375 9.42 13.15 -20.68
CA LEU A 375 10.54 13.45 -21.58
C LEU A 375 10.09 13.73 -23.03
N LEU A 376 8.92 13.21 -23.44
CA LEU A 376 8.38 13.41 -24.78
C LEU A 376 7.58 14.73 -24.92
N ASP A 377 7.03 15.24 -23.82
CA ASP A 377 6.25 16.50 -23.83
C ASP A 377 7.19 17.74 -23.80
N ASP A 378 8.34 17.66 -23.13
CA ASP A 378 9.36 18.71 -23.13
C ASP A 378 10.11 18.83 -24.48
N GLY A 379 10.16 17.76 -25.27
CA GLY A 379 10.80 17.75 -26.60
C GLY A 379 10.00 18.46 -27.71
N LYS A 380 8.71 18.74 -27.50
CA LYS A 380 7.84 19.42 -28.48
C LYS A 380 7.76 20.95 -28.31
N LYS A 381 8.31 21.52 -27.24
CA LYS A 381 8.33 22.98 -27.00
C LYS A 381 9.54 23.73 -27.54
N GLY A 382 10.40 23.05 -28.28
CA GLY A 382 11.66 23.63 -28.78
C GLY A 382 11.80 23.72 -30.29
N ASN A 383 10.77 24.09 -31.06
CA ASN A 383 10.94 24.53 -32.47
C ASN A 383 9.66 25.23 -32.96
N TYR A 384 9.52 26.48 -32.63
CA TYR A 384 8.87 27.49 -33.48
C TYR A 384 9.40 28.87 -33.11
#